data_125b488a3bf788ba40c6d851e17fae7e
#
_entry.id   125b488a3bf788ba40c6d851e17fae7e
#
_cell.length_a   1.000
_cell.length_b   1.000
_cell.length_c   1.000
_cell.angle_alpha   90.00
_cell.angle_beta   90.00
_cell.angle_gamma   90.00
#
_symmetry.space_group_name_H-M   'P 1'
#
loop_
_entity.id
_entity.type
_entity.pdbx_description
1 polymer ?
#
loop_
_entity_poly.entity_id
_entity_poly.type
_entity_poly.pdbx_seq_one_letter_code
_entity_poly.pdbx_strand_id
1 'polypeptide(L)'
;MENQQGEIRIYVACLAAYNNGILHGCWIDADQDTDGIWSSITAMLKASPIEEAEEYAIHDYEGFEGAPVSEYQGIESVAELAAFIAEHGKLGGKLVEYFGNLDDAREAIEDHYAGQYRCIDDFALELTEQSTQIPESLRYYIDWEHMGRDLEINDVLTIETDFHCIHVFWRH
;
A
#
# COMPACT_ATOMS: atom_id res chain seq x y z
N MET A 1 11.42 -18.65 -2.38
CA MET A 1 11.51 -17.69 -1.25
C MET A 1 10.11 -17.24 -0.92
N GLU A 2 9.62 -17.67 0.21
CA GLU A 2 8.35 -17.18 0.71
C GLU A 2 8.50 -15.70 0.99
N ASN A 3 7.68 -14.87 0.32
CA ASN A 3 7.47 -13.50 0.74
C ASN A 3 6.91 -13.57 2.16
N GLN A 4 7.77 -13.35 3.14
CA GLN A 4 7.29 -13.12 4.49
C GLN A 4 6.64 -11.74 4.50
N GLN A 5 5.43 -11.68 3.99
CA GLN A 5 4.56 -10.56 4.20
C GLN A 5 4.21 -10.61 5.69
N GLY A 6 4.65 -9.62 6.45
CA GLY A 6 4.33 -9.52 7.86
C GLY A 6 2.81 -9.47 8.06
N GLU A 7 2.35 -9.86 9.23
CA GLU A 7 0.94 -9.76 9.58
C GLU A 7 0.47 -8.31 9.52
N ILE A 8 -0.69 -8.08 8.91
CA ILE A 8 -1.31 -6.75 8.81
C ILE A 8 -2.24 -6.59 10.01
N ARG A 9 -1.85 -5.75 10.96
CA ARG A 9 -2.54 -5.64 12.24
C ARG A 9 -2.75 -4.19 12.66
N ILE A 10 -3.82 -3.97 13.42
CA ILE A 10 -4.08 -2.71 14.11
C ILE A 10 -4.09 -2.94 15.61
N TYR A 11 -3.61 -1.94 16.36
CA TYR A 11 -3.76 -1.91 17.81
C TYR A 11 -4.94 -1.01 18.17
N VAL A 12 -5.99 -1.61 18.72
CA VAL A 12 -7.22 -0.90 19.10
C VAL A 12 -7.25 -0.73 20.60
N ALA A 13 -7.39 0.51 21.05
CA ALA A 13 -7.39 0.87 22.45
C ALA A 13 -8.78 1.31 22.91
N CYS A 14 -9.10 1.03 24.18
CA CYS A 14 -10.27 1.56 24.85
C CYS A 14 -10.03 3.02 25.23
N LEU A 15 -10.80 3.95 24.68
CA LEU A 15 -10.64 5.38 24.94
C LEU A 15 -10.97 5.75 26.39
N ALA A 16 -12.00 5.14 26.96
CA ALA A 16 -12.38 5.38 28.36
C ALA A 16 -11.24 5.03 29.33
N ALA A 17 -10.58 3.90 29.10
CA ALA A 17 -9.40 3.50 29.88
C ALA A 17 -8.23 4.45 29.65
N TYR A 18 -7.93 4.76 28.39
CA TYR A 18 -6.83 5.66 28.00
C TYR A 18 -6.97 7.04 28.67
N ASN A 19 -8.18 7.61 28.66
CA ASN A 19 -8.46 8.90 29.28
C ASN A 19 -8.33 8.86 30.81
N ASN A 20 -8.34 7.69 31.41
CA ASN A 20 -8.11 7.47 32.85
C ASN A 20 -6.67 7.02 33.14
N GLY A 21 -5.75 7.13 32.18
CA GLY A 21 -4.35 6.75 32.33
C GLY A 21 -4.10 5.26 32.36
N ILE A 22 -5.04 4.44 31.87
CA ILE A 22 -4.96 2.98 31.83
C ILE A 22 -4.76 2.54 30.39
N LEU A 23 -3.71 1.77 30.14
CA LEU A 23 -3.44 1.16 28.84
C LEU A 23 -4.24 -0.15 28.72
N HIS A 24 -5.33 -0.12 27.96
CA HIS A 24 -6.16 -1.28 27.69
C HIS A 24 -6.52 -1.32 26.21
N GLY A 25 -6.09 -2.36 25.54
CA GLY A 25 -6.34 -2.57 24.11
C GLY A 25 -5.79 -3.91 23.66
N CYS A 26 -5.88 -4.19 22.38
CA CYS A 26 -5.33 -5.41 21.80
C CYS A 26 -4.94 -5.23 20.34
N TRP A 27 -4.03 -6.07 19.87
CA TRP A 27 -3.72 -6.21 18.47
C TRP A 27 -4.78 -7.07 17.79
N ILE A 28 -5.26 -6.63 16.63
CA ILE A 28 -6.29 -7.30 15.86
C ILE A 28 -5.79 -7.47 14.43
N ASP A 29 -5.91 -8.68 13.88
CA ASP A 29 -5.64 -8.94 12.47
C ASP A 29 -6.62 -8.12 11.61
N ALA A 30 -6.08 -7.26 10.75
CA ALA A 30 -6.88 -6.41 9.88
C ALA A 30 -7.27 -7.11 8.57
N ASP A 31 -6.54 -8.16 8.18
CA ASP A 31 -6.82 -8.95 6.97
C ASP A 31 -7.80 -10.09 7.30
N GLN A 32 -9.00 -9.71 7.67
CA GLN A 32 -10.11 -10.62 7.96
C GLN A 32 -11.44 -9.91 7.72
N ASP A 33 -12.54 -10.65 7.84
CA ASP A 33 -13.87 -10.09 7.75
C ASP A 33 -14.11 -9.01 8.80
N THR A 34 -14.83 -7.96 8.45
CA THR A 34 -15.19 -6.87 9.38
C THR A 34 -15.87 -7.37 10.64
N ASP A 35 -16.70 -8.41 10.52
CA ASP A 35 -17.36 -9.03 11.67
C ASP A 35 -16.36 -9.60 12.68
N GLY A 36 -15.28 -10.19 12.20
CA GLY A 36 -14.19 -10.69 13.05
C GLY A 36 -13.49 -9.55 13.79
N ILE A 37 -13.23 -8.45 13.10
CA ILE A 37 -12.61 -7.26 13.70
C ILE A 37 -13.53 -6.68 14.77
N TRP A 38 -14.83 -6.51 14.46
CA TRP A 38 -15.83 -6.00 15.40
C TRP A 38 -15.98 -6.89 16.62
N SER A 39 -15.93 -8.21 16.44
CA SER A 39 -15.97 -9.16 17.56
C SER A 39 -14.81 -8.96 18.53
N SER A 40 -13.60 -8.75 18.00
CA SER A 40 -12.41 -8.48 18.80
C SER A 40 -12.49 -7.14 19.53
N ILE A 41 -12.98 -6.10 18.86
CA ILE A 41 -13.19 -4.78 19.48
C ILE A 41 -14.19 -4.87 20.61
N THR A 42 -15.32 -5.52 20.36
CA THR A 42 -16.40 -5.69 21.37
C THR A 42 -15.88 -6.45 22.60
N ALA A 43 -15.12 -7.53 22.38
CA ALA A 43 -14.53 -8.31 23.47
C ALA A 43 -13.52 -7.46 24.27
N MET A 44 -12.71 -6.67 23.59
CA MET A 44 -11.74 -5.77 24.24
C MET A 44 -12.45 -4.72 25.10
N LEU A 45 -13.52 -4.10 24.60
CA LEU A 45 -14.29 -3.10 25.33
C LEU A 45 -14.99 -3.72 26.56
N LYS A 46 -15.55 -4.93 26.42
CA LYS A 46 -16.17 -5.65 27.54
C LYS A 46 -15.18 -6.02 28.64
N ALA A 47 -13.94 -6.28 28.27
CA ALA A 47 -12.85 -6.61 29.20
C ALA A 47 -12.22 -5.37 29.83
N SER A 48 -12.64 -4.16 29.44
CA SER A 48 -12.08 -2.90 29.98
C SER A 48 -12.31 -2.79 31.49
N PRO A 49 -11.32 -2.24 32.24
CA PRO A 49 -11.51 -1.94 33.65
C PRO A 49 -12.50 -0.80 33.91
N ILE A 50 -12.92 -0.07 32.86
CA ILE A 50 -13.89 1.00 32.93
C ILE A 50 -15.26 0.43 32.58
N GLU A 51 -16.24 0.60 33.48
CA GLU A 51 -17.61 0.17 33.22
C GLU A 51 -18.26 0.94 32.06
N GLU A 52 -19.04 0.26 31.24
CA GLU A 52 -19.77 0.84 30.11
C GLU A 52 -18.84 1.51 29.06
N ALA A 53 -17.61 1.00 28.88
CA ALA A 53 -16.70 1.48 27.86
C ALA A 53 -17.25 1.13 26.46
N GLU A 54 -17.46 2.13 25.61
CA GLU A 54 -18.03 1.97 24.27
C GLU A 54 -17.15 2.52 23.17
N GLU A 55 -16.23 3.42 23.48
CA GLU A 55 -15.40 4.11 22.49
C GLU A 55 -14.03 3.49 22.35
N TYR A 56 -13.56 3.37 21.10
CA TYR A 56 -12.25 2.85 20.76
C TYR A 56 -11.53 3.78 19.77
N ALA A 57 -10.22 3.61 19.67
CA ALA A 57 -9.42 4.25 18.65
C ALA A 57 -8.28 3.33 18.22
N ILE A 58 -7.77 3.52 17.01
CA ILE A 58 -6.60 2.82 16.50
C ILE A 58 -5.38 3.63 16.93
N HIS A 59 -4.60 3.09 17.87
CA HIS A 59 -3.43 3.77 18.41
C HIS A 59 -2.12 3.35 17.74
N ASP A 60 -2.11 2.22 17.07
CA ASP A 60 -0.94 1.74 16.33
C ASP A 60 -1.36 0.78 15.23
N TYR A 61 -0.48 0.55 14.27
CA TYR A 61 -0.72 -0.39 13.18
C TYR A 61 0.62 -0.88 12.63
N GLU A 62 0.62 -2.07 12.05
CA GLU A 62 1.81 -2.65 11.41
C GLU A 62 1.44 -3.50 10.21
N GLY A 63 2.39 -3.67 9.30
CA GLY A 63 2.23 -4.50 8.11
C GLY A 63 1.50 -3.83 6.95
N PHE A 64 1.19 -2.55 7.03
CA PHE A 64 0.49 -1.79 5.97
C PHE A 64 1.41 -1.27 4.87
N GLU A 65 2.69 -1.64 4.90
CA GLU A 65 3.68 -1.38 3.84
C GLU A 65 3.78 0.10 3.41
N GLY A 66 3.66 1.02 4.36
CA GLY A 66 3.74 2.45 4.13
C GLY A 66 2.39 3.15 3.98
N ALA A 67 1.30 2.41 3.78
CA ALA A 67 -0.03 3.01 3.73
C ALA A 67 -0.44 3.53 5.11
N PRO A 68 -0.93 4.77 5.23
CA PRO A 68 -1.32 5.34 6.51
C PRO A 68 -2.69 4.82 6.98
N VAL A 69 -2.82 4.64 8.29
CA VAL A 69 -4.09 4.32 8.94
C VAL A 69 -4.37 5.41 9.96
N SER A 70 -5.53 6.06 9.87
CA SER A 70 -5.90 7.11 10.81
C SER A 70 -6.51 6.55 12.09
N GLU A 71 -6.37 7.30 13.18
CA GLU A 71 -6.84 6.94 14.52
C GLU A 71 -8.32 6.54 14.54
N TYR A 72 -9.15 7.26 13.80
CA TYR A 72 -10.59 7.04 13.73
C TYR A 72 -11.07 6.50 12.39
N GLN A 73 -10.19 5.84 11.64
CA GLN A 73 -10.56 5.24 10.36
C GLN A 73 -11.63 4.16 10.55
N GLY A 74 -12.63 4.14 9.67
CA GLY A 74 -13.70 3.14 9.71
C GLY A 74 -13.18 1.71 9.55
N ILE A 75 -13.78 0.76 10.24
CA ILE A 75 -13.33 -0.63 10.23
C ILE A 75 -13.48 -1.26 8.85
N GLU A 76 -14.53 -0.95 8.10
CA GLU A 76 -14.68 -1.40 6.72
C GLU A 76 -13.52 -0.89 5.84
N SER A 77 -13.15 0.38 6.00
CA SER A 77 -12.03 0.99 5.28
C SER A 77 -10.69 0.33 5.63
N VAL A 78 -10.46 0.05 6.91
CA VAL A 78 -9.25 -0.66 7.38
C VAL A 78 -9.17 -2.06 6.78
N ALA A 79 -10.27 -2.80 6.81
CA ALA A 79 -10.34 -4.16 6.26
C ALA A 79 -10.10 -4.19 4.74
N GLU A 80 -10.69 -3.25 4.00
CA GLU A 80 -10.46 -3.11 2.56
C GLU A 80 -9.00 -2.79 2.23
N LEU A 81 -8.40 -1.87 2.99
CA LEU A 81 -7.01 -1.51 2.83
C LEU A 81 -6.10 -2.71 3.13
N ALA A 82 -6.36 -3.43 4.21
CA ALA A 82 -5.60 -4.63 4.57
C ALA A 82 -5.68 -5.71 3.49
N ALA A 83 -6.87 -5.96 2.95
CA ALA A 83 -7.07 -6.93 1.87
C ALA A 83 -6.29 -6.54 0.61
N PHE A 84 -6.30 -5.26 0.24
CA PHE A 84 -5.56 -4.73 -0.89
C PHE A 84 -4.04 -4.92 -0.73
N ILE A 85 -3.53 -4.63 0.46
CA ILE A 85 -2.10 -4.80 0.77
C ILE A 85 -1.72 -6.28 0.83
N ALA A 86 -2.59 -7.15 1.37
CA ALA A 86 -2.38 -8.59 1.36
C ALA A 86 -2.23 -9.14 -0.07
N GLU A 87 -3.01 -8.61 -1.00
CA GLU A 87 -2.98 -9.01 -2.42
C GLU A 87 -1.75 -8.46 -3.15
N HIS A 88 -1.40 -7.18 -2.93
CA HIS A 88 -0.40 -6.46 -3.73
C HIS A 88 0.93 -6.21 -3.00
N GLY A 89 1.01 -6.49 -1.72
CA GLY A 89 2.24 -6.35 -0.93
C GLY A 89 2.75 -4.92 -0.85
N LYS A 90 4.06 -4.76 -0.93
CA LYS A 90 4.73 -3.45 -0.86
C LYS A 90 4.24 -2.48 -1.92
N LEU A 91 3.96 -2.98 -3.12
CA LEU A 91 3.45 -2.14 -4.20
C LEU A 91 2.11 -1.51 -3.80
N GLY A 92 1.19 -2.30 -3.25
CA GLY A 92 -0.10 -1.81 -2.79
C GLY A 92 0.03 -0.73 -1.73
N GLY A 93 0.85 -0.95 -0.72
CA GLY A 93 1.10 0.03 0.34
C GLY A 93 1.68 1.33 -0.18
N LYS A 94 2.68 1.25 -1.05
CA LYS A 94 3.32 2.43 -1.65
C LYS A 94 2.39 3.20 -2.57
N LEU A 95 1.52 2.53 -3.30
CA LEU A 95 0.52 3.20 -4.15
C LEU A 95 -0.49 3.97 -3.31
N VAL A 96 -0.98 3.39 -2.22
CA VAL A 96 -1.89 4.09 -1.32
C VAL A 96 -1.20 5.29 -0.67
N GLU A 97 0.06 5.14 -0.26
CA GLU A 97 0.86 6.25 0.27
C GLU A 97 1.00 7.39 -0.76
N TYR A 98 1.29 7.04 -2.00
CA TYR A 98 1.47 8.02 -3.09
C TYR A 98 0.17 8.74 -3.43
N PHE A 99 -0.92 8.02 -3.67
CA PHE A 99 -2.20 8.61 -4.08
C PHE A 99 -3.01 9.19 -2.91
N GLY A 100 -2.77 8.72 -1.71
CA GLY A 100 -3.49 9.14 -0.52
C GLY A 100 -4.87 8.50 -0.34
N ASN A 101 -5.25 7.57 -1.23
CA ASN A 101 -6.51 6.83 -1.13
C ASN A 101 -6.43 5.48 -1.84
N LEU A 102 -7.33 4.59 -1.47
CA LEU A 102 -7.37 3.21 -1.98
C LEU A 102 -7.92 3.13 -3.41
N ASP A 103 -8.89 3.95 -3.75
CA ASP A 103 -9.56 3.88 -5.05
C ASP A 103 -8.60 4.21 -6.20
N ASP A 104 -7.82 5.27 -6.05
CA ASP A 104 -6.81 5.63 -7.04
C ASP A 104 -5.70 4.59 -7.15
N ALA A 105 -5.31 3.98 -6.02
CA ALA A 105 -4.33 2.90 -6.03
C ALA A 105 -4.85 1.67 -6.79
N ARG A 106 -6.11 1.30 -6.61
CA ARG A 106 -6.75 0.21 -7.37
C ARG A 106 -6.79 0.51 -8.86
N GLU A 107 -7.25 1.70 -9.22
CA GLU A 107 -7.32 2.13 -10.62
C GLU A 107 -5.95 2.06 -11.29
N ALA A 108 -4.90 2.49 -10.60
CA ALA A 108 -3.54 2.42 -11.13
C ALA A 108 -3.15 0.97 -11.48
N ILE A 109 -3.45 0.01 -10.62
CA ILE A 109 -3.13 -1.40 -10.86
C ILE A 109 -4.00 -1.98 -11.98
N GLU A 110 -5.29 -1.67 -11.99
CA GLU A 110 -6.24 -2.26 -12.94
C GLU A 110 -6.10 -1.68 -14.35
N ASP A 111 -5.93 -0.37 -14.45
CA ASP A 111 -6.06 0.34 -15.73
C ASP A 111 -4.75 0.94 -16.26
N HIS A 112 -3.76 1.18 -15.40
CA HIS A 112 -2.57 1.95 -15.77
C HIS A 112 -1.26 1.18 -15.66
N TYR A 113 -1.27 -0.04 -15.15
CA TYR A 113 -0.05 -0.80 -14.91
C TYR A 113 0.66 -1.16 -16.21
N ALA A 114 1.90 -0.72 -16.37
CA ALA A 114 2.71 -0.98 -17.56
C ALA A 114 3.74 -2.10 -17.37
N GLY A 115 4.03 -2.51 -16.15
CA GLY A 115 4.92 -3.63 -15.87
C GLY A 115 5.98 -3.36 -14.81
N GLN A 116 6.76 -4.39 -14.54
CA GLN A 116 7.87 -4.37 -13.60
C GLN A 116 9.18 -4.40 -14.37
N TYR A 117 10.11 -3.53 -13.99
CA TYR A 117 11.41 -3.37 -14.63
C TYR A 117 12.51 -3.23 -13.58
N ARG A 118 13.75 -3.47 -14.00
CA ARG A 118 14.91 -3.25 -13.14
C ARG A 118 15.19 -1.75 -12.96
N CYS A 119 14.99 -0.99 -14.02
CA CYS A 119 15.18 0.47 -14.05
C CYS A 119 14.32 1.08 -15.16
N ILE A 120 14.16 2.40 -15.13
CA ILE A 120 13.37 3.10 -16.16
C ILE A 120 14.00 3.01 -17.56
N ASP A 121 15.30 2.86 -17.64
CA ASP A 121 16.01 2.67 -18.90
C ASP A 121 15.52 1.43 -19.64
N ASP A 122 15.33 0.33 -18.91
CA ASP A 122 14.83 -0.92 -19.46
C ASP A 122 13.39 -0.76 -19.98
N PHE A 123 12.56 0.00 -19.28
CA PHE A 123 11.21 0.34 -19.74
C PHE A 123 11.26 1.16 -21.04
N ALA A 124 12.11 2.18 -21.10
CA ALA A 124 12.26 3.03 -22.29
C ALA A 124 12.72 2.22 -23.49
N LEU A 125 13.66 1.31 -23.30
CA LEU A 125 14.16 0.40 -24.34
C LEU A 125 13.04 -0.50 -24.87
N GLU A 126 12.34 -1.20 -24.00
CA GLU A 126 11.25 -2.10 -24.36
C GLU A 126 10.11 -1.37 -25.09
N LEU A 127 9.70 -0.22 -24.56
CA LEU A 127 8.65 0.60 -25.17
C LEU A 127 9.04 1.02 -26.59
N THR A 128 10.27 1.43 -26.80
CA THR A 128 10.76 1.88 -28.10
C THR A 128 10.86 0.70 -29.07
N GLU A 129 11.37 -0.45 -28.63
CA GLU A 129 11.46 -1.65 -29.45
C GLU A 129 10.09 -2.16 -29.92
N GLN A 130 9.07 -2.03 -29.08
CA GLN A 130 7.71 -2.43 -29.42
C GLN A 130 7.01 -1.48 -30.40
N SER A 131 7.36 -0.21 -30.36
CA SER A 131 6.69 0.83 -31.17
C SER A 131 7.45 1.26 -32.41
N THR A 132 8.75 1.02 -32.45
CA THR A 132 9.64 1.53 -33.53
C THR A 132 10.73 0.51 -33.83
N GLN A 133 10.99 0.30 -35.11
CA GLN A 133 12.16 -0.50 -35.52
C GLN A 133 13.43 0.36 -35.42
N ILE A 134 14.32 -0.04 -34.53
CA ILE A 134 15.59 0.67 -34.31
C ILE A 134 16.64 0.13 -35.29
N PRO A 135 17.20 0.97 -36.19
CA PRO A 135 18.33 0.54 -37.01
C PRO A 135 19.52 0.12 -36.13
N GLU A 136 20.10 -1.01 -36.39
CA GLU A 136 21.21 -1.54 -35.57
C GLU A 136 22.38 -0.55 -35.49
N SER A 137 22.64 0.22 -36.53
CA SER A 137 23.68 1.24 -36.56
C SER A 137 23.46 2.39 -35.58
N LEU A 138 22.22 2.61 -35.12
CA LEU A 138 21.83 3.69 -34.19
C LEU A 138 21.60 3.21 -32.76
N ARG A 139 21.51 1.89 -32.56
CA ARG A 139 21.13 1.31 -31.26
C ARG A 139 22.05 1.77 -30.12
N TYR A 140 23.37 1.85 -30.35
CA TYR A 140 24.31 2.23 -29.30
C TYR A 140 24.42 3.75 -29.07
N TYR A 141 23.76 4.54 -29.90
CA TYR A 141 23.77 6.01 -29.79
C TYR A 141 22.51 6.55 -29.08
N ILE A 142 21.58 5.68 -28.71
CA ILE A 142 20.36 6.08 -28.02
C ILE A 142 20.65 6.17 -26.53
N ASP A 143 20.38 7.33 -25.94
CA ASP A 143 20.51 7.57 -24.50
C ASP A 143 19.24 7.13 -23.80
N TRP A 144 19.19 5.87 -23.38
CA TRP A 144 18.04 5.28 -22.71
C TRP A 144 17.77 5.90 -21.33
N GLU A 145 18.81 6.33 -20.63
CA GLU A 145 18.69 7.02 -19.34
C GLU A 145 17.94 8.34 -19.50
N HIS A 146 18.32 9.13 -20.50
CA HIS A 146 17.67 10.40 -20.80
C HIS A 146 16.20 10.19 -21.21
N MET A 147 15.96 9.22 -22.10
CA MET A 147 14.59 8.88 -22.53
C MET A 147 13.72 8.41 -21.35
N GLY A 148 14.27 7.56 -20.50
CA GLY A 148 13.59 7.09 -19.29
C GLY A 148 13.23 8.23 -18.36
N ARG A 149 14.13 9.16 -18.15
CA ARG A 149 13.90 10.34 -17.34
C ARG A 149 12.76 11.21 -17.89
N ASP A 150 12.76 11.43 -19.20
CA ASP A 150 11.68 12.18 -19.86
C ASP A 150 10.32 11.49 -19.72
N LEU A 151 10.30 10.16 -19.83
CA LEU A 151 9.07 9.37 -19.61
C LEU A 151 8.56 9.53 -18.17
N GLU A 152 9.44 9.48 -17.18
CA GLU A 152 9.04 9.68 -15.77
C GLU A 152 8.45 11.07 -15.53
N ILE A 153 9.01 12.08 -16.17
CA ILE A 153 8.54 13.46 -16.01
C ILE A 153 7.18 13.68 -16.67
N ASN A 154 6.98 13.12 -17.86
CA ASN A 154 5.85 13.48 -18.73
C ASN A 154 4.73 12.44 -18.79
N ASP A 155 5.05 11.17 -18.72
CA ASP A 155 4.13 10.12 -19.15
C ASP A 155 3.83 9.05 -18.10
N VAL A 156 4.80 8.71 -17.25
CA VAL A 156 4.67 7.58 -16.33
C VAL A 156 5.03 7.94 -14.88
N LEU A 157 4.44 7.17 -13.98
CA LEU A 157 4.81 7.13 -12.57
C LEU A 157 5.61 5.86 -12.33
N THR A 158 6.70 5.94 -11.58
CA THR A 158 7.46 4.77 -11.13
C THR A 158 7.35 4.61 -9.62
N ILE A 159 7.14 3.38 -9.18
CA ILE A 159 7.12 3.02 -7.76
C ILE A 159 8.22 1.98 -7.53
N GLU A 160 9.21 2.32 -6.73
CA GLU A 160 10.28 1.40 -6.35
C GLU A 160 9.83 0.60 -5.12
N THR A 161 9.87 -0.73 -5.24
CA THR A 161 9.49 -1.63 -4.14
C THR A 161 10.70 -2.34 -3.54
N ASP A 162 11.79 -2.44 -4.29
CA ASP A 162 13.04 -3.05 -3.84
C ASP A 162 14.19 -2.56 -4.72
N PHE A 163 15.43 -2.92 -4.36
CA PHE A 163 16.60 -2.60 -5.17
C PHE A 163 16.46 -3.23 -6.57
N HIS A 164 16.66 -2.43 -7.61
CA HIS A 164 16.45 -2.82 -9.00
C HIS A 164 15.07 -3.44 -9.29
N CYS A 165 14.05 -2.92 -8.61
CA CYS A 165 12.68 -3.34 -8.85
C CYS A 165 11.76 -2.12 -8.82
N ILE A 166 11.34 -1.69 -10.00
CA ILE A 166 10.37 -0.61 -10.17
C ILE A 166 9.12 -1.13 -10.87
N HIS A 167 7.99 -0.54 -10.51
CA HIS A 167 6.72 -0.75 -11.20
C HIS A 167 6.34 0.53 -11.91
N VAL A 168 5.95 0.41 -13.17
CA VAL A 168 5.66 1.56 -14.03
C VAL A 168 4.16 1.64 -14.30
N PHE A 169 3.62 2.85 -14.19
CA PHE A 169 2.19 3.12 -14.39
C PHE A 169 2.04 4.30 -15.34
N TRP A 170 1.13 4.17 -16.31
CA TRP A 170 0.77 5.29 -17.18
C TRP A 170 0.00 6.33 -16.35
N ARG A 171 0.32 7.60 -16.55
CA ARG A 171 -0.39 8.71 -15.87
C ARG A 171 -1.74 9.04 -16.51
N HIS A 172 -1.92 8.57 -17.74
CA HIS A 172 -3.12 8.88 -18.52
C HIS A 172 -3.69 7.64 -19.21
#